data_a79e75d2e809304ab0a6fe7c2d002c01
#
_entry.id   a79e75d2e809304ab0a6fe7c2d002c01
#
_cell.length_a   1.000
_cell.length_b   1.000
_cell.length_c   1.000
_cell.angle_alpha   90.00
_cell.angle_beta   90.00
_cell.angle_gamma   90.00
#
_symmetry.space_group_name_H-M   'P 1'
#
loop_
_entity.id
_entity.type
_entity.pdbx_description
1 polymer ?
#
loop_
_entity_poly.entity_id
_entity_poly.type
_entity_poly.pdbx_seq_one_letter_code
_entity_poly.pdbx_strand_id
1 'polypeptide(L)'
;MKRILVIGCPGAGKSTFARALRDRTGLPLWYLDQIWHRPDRATVSRAEFDAQLTGLLRGDAWIIDGNYLRTLELRLRAADTVFL
;
A
#
# COMPACT_ATOMS: atom_id res chain seq x y z
N MET A 1 13.97 3.18 -7.54
CA MET A 1 12.76 2.44 -7.15
C MET A 1 12.69 2.37 -5.63
N LYS A 2 12.09 3.38 -5.04
CA LYS A 2 11.97 3.50 -3.57
C LYS A 2 10.53 3.55 -3.09
N ARG A 3 9.61 4.09 -3.89
CA ARG A 3 8.20 4.22 -3.53
C ARG A 3 7.37 3.45 -4.54
N ILE A 4 6.97 2.25 -4.15
CA ILE A 4 6.39 1.28 -5.07
C ILE A 4 4.93 1.03 -4.73
N LEU A 5 4.06 1.11 -5.73
CA LEU A 5 2.68 0.66 -5.63
C LEU A 5 2.53 -0.69 -6.32
N VAL A 6 1.83 -1.61 -5.67
CA VAL A 6 1.41 -2.86 -6.26
C VAL A 6 -0.11 -2.86 -6.34
N ILE A 7 -0.63 -2.82 -7.56
CA ILE A 7 -2.05 -2.73 -7.86
C ILE A 7 -2.39 -3.89 -8.79
N GLY A 8 -3.60 -4.36 -8.76
CA GLY A 8 -4.02 -5.43 -9.66
C GLY A 8 -5.17 -6.23 -9.10
N CYS A 9 -5.60 -7.24 -9.83
CA CYS A 9 -6.69 -8.10 -9.39
C CYS A 9 -6.33 -8.74 -8.05
N PRO A 10 -7.23 -8.71 -7.06
CA PRO A 10 -7.03 -9.49 -5.85
C PRO A 10 -6.97 -10.96 -6.24
N GLY A 11 -5.94 -11.65 -5.81
CA GLY A 11 -5.74 -13.05 -6.14
C GLY A 11 -4.32 -13.50 -5.92
N ALA A 12 -4.01 -14.69 -6.36
CA ALA A 12 -2.86 -15.47 -5.93
C ALA A 12 -1.48 -14.87 -6.23
N GLY A 13 -1.36 -13.92 -7.14
CA GLY A 13 -0.04 -13.42 -7.54
C GLY A 13 0.39 -12.13 -6.87
N LYS A 14 -0.56 -11.26 -6.50
CA LYS A 14 -0.23 -9.89 -6.08
C LYS A 14 0.51 -9.84 -4.74
N SER A 15 0.03 -10.54 -3.72
CA SER A 15 0.69 -10.56 -2.41
C SER A 15 2.04 -11.25 -2.47
N THR A 16 2.15 -12.33 -3.23
CA THR A 16 3.42 -13.02 -3.43
C THR A 16 4.45 -12.10 -4.09
N PHE A 17 4.02 -11.36 -5.11
CA PHE A 17 4.88 -10.40 -5.79
C PHE A 17 5.35 -9.29 -4.85
N ALA A 18 4.43 -8.73 -4.06
CA ALA A 18 4.77 -7.68 -3.10
C ALA A 18 5.79 -8.15 -2.07
N ARG A 19 5.64 -9.37 -1.55
CA ARG A 19 6.60 -9.96 -0.61
C ARG A 19 7.96 -10.19 -1.27
N ALA A 20 7.98 -10.63 -2.51
CA ALA A 20 9.23 -10.81 -3.25
C ALA A 20 9.97 -9.49 -3.44
N LEU A 21 9.24 -8.41 -3.73
CA LEU A 21 9.82 -7.07 -3.81
C LEU A 21 10.40 -6.63 -2.47
N ARG A 22 9.67 -6.85 -1.37
CA ARG A 22 10.17 -6.55 -0.04
C ARG A 22 11.48 -7.27 0.24
N ASP A 23 11.53 -8.55 -0.07
CA ASP A 23 12.70 -9.37 0.20
C ASP A 23 13.91 -8.95 -0.63
N ARG A 24 13.68 -8.50 -1.85
CA ARG A 24 14.76 -8.06 -2.75
C ARG A 24 15.26 -6.65 -2.45
N THR A 25 14.35 -5.76 -2.06
CA THR A 25 14.67 -4.33 -1.91
C THR A 25 14.98 -3.95 -0.47
N GLY A 26 14.50 -4.71 0.50
CA GLY A 26 14.55 -4.34 1.90
C GLY A 26 13.58 -3.22 2.28
N LEU A 27 12.68 -2.82 1.39
CA LEU A 27 11.72 -1.75 1.65
C LEU A 27 10.58 -2.26 2.54
N PRO A 28 10.02 -1.41 3.42
CA PRO A 28 8.87 -1.80 4.21
C PRO A 28 7.65 -2.03 3.32
N LEU A 29 6.91 -3.10 3.60
CA LEU A 29 5.70 -3.47 2.87
C LEU A 29 4.48 -3.20 3.72
N TRP A 30 3.53 -2.45 3.16
CA TRP A 30 2.28 -2.10 3.81
C TRP A 30 1.10 -2.60 2.98
N TYR A 31 0.17 -3.28 3.65
CA TYR A 31 -1.08 -3.73 3.03
C TYR A 31 -2.19 -2.77 3.40
N LEU A 32 -2.84 -2.17 2.41
CA LEU A 32 -3.94 -1.24 2.68
C LEU A 32 -5.11 -1.91 3.40
N ASP A 33 -5.37 -3.19 3.11
CA ASP A 33 -6.40 -3.95 3.82
C ASP A 33 -6.14 -3.99 5.32
N GLN A 34 -4.91 -4.11 5.74
CA GLN A 34 -4.55 -4.15 7.16
C GLN A 34 -4.67 -2.78 7.83
N ILE A 35 -4.52 -1.71 7.08
CA ILE A 35 -4.76 -0.37 7.59
C ILE A 35 -6.27 -0.13 7.76
N TRP A 36 -7.07 -0.56 6.78
CA TRP A 36 -8.52 -0.39 6.78
C TRP A 36 -9.21 -1.25 7.82
N HIS A 37 -8.76 -2.50 7.98
CA HIS A 37 -9.35 -3.45 8.92
C HIS A 37 -8.51 -3.55 10.19
N ARG A 38 -9.13 -3.27 11.34
CA ARG A 38 -8.46 -3.40 12.64
C ARG A 38 -8.49 -4.85 13.11
N PRO A 39 -7.55 -5.27 13.97
CA PRO A 39 -7.55 -6.64 14.54
C PRO A 39 -8.82 -6.99 15.33
N ASP A 40 -9.52 -5.99 15.88
CA ASP A 40 -10.78 -6.18 16.62
C ASP A 40 -11.99 -6.27 15.70
N ARG A 41 -11.80 -6.44 14.40
CA ARG A 41 -12.84 -6.52 13.37
C ARG A 41 -13.58 -5.21 13.09
N ALA A 42 -13.16 -4.11 13.71
CA ALA A 42 -13.66 -2.80 13.36
C ALA A 42 -12.93 -2.28 12.13
N THR A 43 -13.59 -1.41 11.37
CA THR A 43 -12.91 -0.66 10.32
C THR A 43 -12.54 0.72 10.85
N VAL A 44 -11.45 1.28 10.36
CA VAL A 44 -11.11 2.67 10.68
C VAL A 44 -12.04 3.61 9.91
N SER A 45 -12.22 4.82 10.40
CA SER A 45 -12.93 5.85 9.64
C SER A 45 -12.10 6.26 8.41
N ARG A 46 -12.77 6.88 7.44
CA ARG A 46 -12.06 7.39 6.26
C ARG A 46 -10.98 8.41 6.64
N ALA A 47 -11.29 9.26 7.61
CA ALA A 47 -10.33 10.26 8.10
C ALA A 47 -9.10 9.60 8.71
N GLU A 48 -9.27 8.57 9.52
CA GLU A 48 -8.16 7.83 10.10
C GLU A 48 -7.33 7.11 9.04
N PHE A 49 -8.01 6.46 8.09
CA PHE A 49 -7.34 5.79 6.98
C PHE A 49 -6.49 6.77 6.17
N ASP A 50 -7.07 7.90 5.83
CA ASP A 50 -6.38 8.92 5.03
C ASP A 50 -5.19 9.51 5.79
N ALA A 51 -5.33 9.73 7.09
CA ALA A 51 -4.24 10.24 7.91
C ALA A 51 -3.08 9.24 7.99
N GLN A 52 -3.36 7.96 8.19
CA GLN A 52 -2.33 6.92 8.21
C GLN A 52 -1.67 6.78 6.86
N LEU A 53 -2.44 6.75 5.79
CA LEU A 53 -1.90 6.65 4.44
C LEU A 53 -1.02 7.84 4.09
N THR A 54 -1.48 9.06 4.39
CA THR A 54 -0.69 10.26 4.14
C THR A 54 0.65 10.21 4.88
N GLY A 55 0.64 9.72 6.11
CA GLY A 55 1.86 9.55 6.88
C GLY A 55 2.84 8.56 6.22
N LEU A 56 2.33 7.45 5.70
CA LEU A 56 3.13 6.47 4.97
C LEU A 56 3.72 7.06 3.69
N LEU A 57 2.93 7.79 2.93
CA LEU A 57 3.35 8.37 1.66
C LEU A 57 4.46 9.40 1.80
N ARG A 58 4.56 10.04 2.94
CA ARG A 58 5.65 10.98 3.24
C ARG A 58 6.98 10.30 3.49
N GLY A 59 6.98 9.00 3.72
CA GLY A 59 8.21 8.25 3.92
C GLY A 59 9.09 8.24 2.68
N ASP A 60 10.40 8.03 2.88
CA ASP A 60 11.36 8.03 1.78
C ASP A 60 11.29 6.78 0.92
N ALA A 61 10.82 5.68 1.48
CA ALA A 61 10.78 4.40 0.78
C ALA A 61 9.70 3.50 1.35
N TRP A 62 8.95 2.86 0.46
CA TRP A 62 7.88 1.96 0.87
C TRP A 62 7.37 1.13 -0.32
N ILE A 63 6.71 0.02 0.01
CA ILE A 63 5.89 -0.75 -0.92
C ILE A 63 4.47 -0.75 -0.36
N ILE A 64 3.51 -0.32 -1.15
CA ILE A 64 2.10 -0.30 -0.75
C ILE A 64 1.30 -1.20 -1.69
N ASP A 65 0.67 -2.22 -1.12
CA ASP A 65 -0.18 -3.19 -1.82
C ASP A 65 -1.64 -2.86 -1.54
N GLY A 66 -2.41 -2.59 -2.56
CA GLY A 66 -3.84 -2.36 -2.42
C GLY A 66 -4.47 -1.64 -3.61
N ASN A 67 -5.78 -1.85 -3.76
CA ASN A 67 -6.55 -1.37 -4.92
C ASN A 67 -7.54 -0.25 -4.59
N TYR A 68 -7.57 0.29 -3.40
CA TYR A 68 -8.58 1.27 -2.99
C TYR A 68 -8.57 2.48 -3.93
N LEU A 69 -9.57 2.54 -4.82
CA LEU A 69 -9.62 3.53 -5.89
C LEU A 69 -9.76 4.97 -5.38
N ARG A 70 -10.43 5.14 -4.25
CA ARG A 70 -10.64 6.48 -3.66
C ARG A 70 -9.32 7.21 -3.38
N THR A 71 -8.28 6.48 -3.02
CA THR A 71 -6.96 7.06 -2.69
C THR A 71 -5.91 6.82 -3.78
N LEU A 72 -6.30 6.23 -4.90
CA LEU A 72 -5.35 5.82 -5.93
C LEU A 72 -4.55 7.00 -6.49
N GLU A 73 -5.22 8.11 -6.81
CA GLU A 73 -4.55 9.29 -7.35
C GLU A 73 -3.49 9.82 -6.40
N LEU A 74 -3.82 9.89 -5.11
CA LEU A 74 -2.91 10.35 -4.08
C LEU A 74 -1.65 9.46 -4.03
N ARG A 75 -1.85 8.14 -4.09
CA ARG A 75 -0.75 7.18 -4.08
C ARG A 75 0.09 7.25 -5.35
N LEU A 76 -0.56 7.40 -6.50
CA LEU A 76 0.15 7.52 -7.77
C LEU A 76 1.07 8.74 -7.82
N ARG A 77 0.64 9.85 -7.23
CA ARG A 77 1.47 11.06 -7.17
C ARG A 77 2.72 10.87 -6.31
N ALA A 78 2.63 10.06 -5.28
CA ALA A 78 3.73 9.82 -4.36
C ALA A 78 4.69 8.73 -4.84
N ALA A 79 4.22 7.81 -5.68
CA ALA A 79 4.99 6.66 -6.13
C ALA A 79 5.98 7.02 -7.25
N ASP A 80 7.12 6.36 -7.25
CA ASP A 80 8.06 6.41 -8.37
C ASP A 80 7.94 5.18 -9.28
N THR A 81 7.27 4.13 -8.82
CA THR A 81 7.11 2.88 -9.56
C THR A 81 5.74 2.28 -9.28
N VAL A 82 5.08 1.79 -10.33
CA VAL A 82 3.76 1.13 -10.21
C VAL A 82 3.80 -0.19 -10.95
N PHE A 83 3.42 -1.26 -10.27
CA PHE A 83 3.23 -2.57 -10.88
C PHE A 83 1.74 -2.89 -10.94
N LEU A 84 1.29 -3.27 -12.11
CA LEU A 84 -0.09 -3.64 -12.37
C LEU A 84 -0.24 -5.14 -12.58
#